data_d6cc0f0c2722b3be31eca430e1e70b21
#
_entry.id   d6cc0f0c2722b3be31eca430e1e70b21
#
_cell.length_a   1.000
_cell.length_b   1.000
_cell.length_c   1.000
_cell.angle_alpha   90.00
_cell.angle_beta   90.00
_cell.angle_gamma   90.00
#
_symmetry.space_group_name_H-M   'P 1'
#
loop_
_entity.id
_entity.type
_entity.pdbx_description
1 polymer ?
#
loop_
_entity_poly.entity_id
_entity_poly.type
_entity_poly.pdbx_seq_one_letter_code
_entity_poly.pdbx_strand_id
1 'polypeptide(L)'
;MGFALALELSGQAESGPTGTRAGAACGWWFGLGANLVALRFVPEVVMRFTPLPAVAAWTALILLSAAQALPWAVGGAVAHRLARPAGGVPAPLAPPWLAYALGVYVATFVPSVFPWTPSGGLAPWPVLLQTAEVIGERGTSFLFAIAAGLAAHGVIRFRAERTRRTMLAPVGLSLAILGAMVGWGTLRMSAVEHAREAAPRARVALVQPGFDASDRWDATHAAMMIERLTVLTKGAEQRGVDLTVWPESAYPFTLSHAIRRSPSGERAVLQEGVHGPVLTGAYMAGAKGLGYNSAILASPDGALSAPYDKRHLLWFGETVPLADWFPWLRQVFSKGTGLVAGHESVVFAAGPIRAAVLNCYEDTLPEAGREAMEGAPNLLVNVTNDAWFAGSAEGELHLRLAVLRAIETRRDFVRAVNKGPTTFVDATGRVRARYDLPMPGTLRTEPALLAGPPTLFVRFGDYPLVLLALASVLIPYATKRRGRRLPKEGAPGGFDTRTRT
;
A
#
# COMPACT_ATOMS: atom_id res chain seq x y z
N MET A 1 -20.33 -0.82 0.15
CA MET A 1 -21.74 -1.28 0.09
C MET A 1 -22.30 -1.27 -1.32
N GLY A 2 -22.20 -0.18 -2.10
CA GLY A 2 -22.72 -0.13 -3.49
C GLY A 2 -22.24 -1.26 -4.39
N PHE A 3 -20.93 -1.57 -4.39
CA PHE A 3 -20.39 -2.70 -5.15
C PHE A 3 -20.96 -4.06 -4.69
N ALA A 4 -21.11 -4.29 -3.39
CA ALA A 4 -21.71 -5.51 -2.86
C ALA A 4 -23.18 -5.66 -3.28
N LEU A 5 -23.95 -4.55 -3.23
CA LEU A 5 -25.33 -4.51 -3.71
C LEU A 5 -25.43 -4.82 -5.20
N ALA A 6 -24.59 -4.16 -6.02
CA ALA A 6 -24.57 -4.37 -7.47
C ALA A 6 -24.19 -5.81 -7.84
N LEU A 7 -23.21 -6.38 -7.15
CA LEU A 7 -22.76 -7.76 -7.38
C LEU A 7 -23.86 -8.78 -7.00
N GLU A 8 -24.58 -8.58 -5.90
CA GLU A 8 -25.64 -9.47 -5.46
C GLU A 8 -26.87 -9.38 -6.38
N LEU A 9 -27.21 -8.17 -6.84
CA LEU A 9 -28.30 -7.95 -7.79
C LEU A 9 -27.98 -8.52 -9.18
N SER A 10 -26.77 -8.30 -9.70
CA SER A 10 -26.35 -8.86 -11.00
C SER A 10 -26.35 -10.39 -10.98
N GLY A 11 -26.03 -10.97 -9.84
CA GLY A 11 -26.03 -12.41 -9.65
C GLY A 11 -27.42 -13.04 -9.54
N GLN A 12 -28.49 -12.29 -9.31
CA GLN A 12 -29.85 -12.87 -9.27
C GLN A 12 -30.37 -13.29 -10.65
N ALA A 13 -29.80 -12.74 -11.73
CA ALA A 13 -30.31 -12.93 -13.07
C ALA A 13 -29.84 -14.23 -13.75
N GLU A 14 -28.61 -14.72 -13.51
CA GLU A 14 -28.06 -15.85 -14.26
C GLU A 14 -27.03 -16.67 -13.47
N SER A 15 -27.03 -17.99 -13.64
CA SER A 15 -25.98 -18.92 -13.14
C SER A 15 -25.04 -19.34 -14.28
N GLY A 16 -23.79 -19.67 -13.98
CA GLY A 16 -22.81 -20.17 -14.95
C GLY A 16 -21.87 -19.13 -15.56
N PRO A 17 -21.35 -19.34 -16.79
CA PRO A 17 -20.36 -18.46 -17.41
C PRO A 17 -20.83 -17.02 -17.63
N THR A 18 -22.10 -16.82 -17.98
CA THR A 18 -22.73 -15.52 -18.20
C THR A 18 -22.77 -14.72 -16.91
N GLY A 19 -23.17 -15.33 -15.80
CA GLY A 19 -23.16 -14.69 -14.49
C GLY A 19 -21.74 -14.36 -13.99
N THR A 20 -20.73 -15.18 -14.30
CA THR A 20 -19.32 -14.87 -13.98
C THR A 20 -18.83 -13.63 -14.75
N ARG A 21 -19.22 -13.49 -16.02
CA ARG A 21 -18.92 -12.28 -16.81
C ARG A 21 -19.63 -11.06 -16.23
N ALA A 22 -20.87 -11.19 -15.79
CA ALA A 22 -21.60 -10.11 -15.13
C ALA A 22 -20.93 -9.69 -13.81
N GLY A 23 -20.49 -10.65 -12.99
CA GLY A 23 -19.69 -10.38 -11.79
C GLY A 23 -18.38 -9.65 -12.08
N ALA A 24 -17.65 -10.12 -13.10
CA ALA A 24 -16.42 -9.46 -13.56
C ALA A 24 -16.70 -8.04 -14.06
N ALA A 25 -17.73 -7.83 -14.86
CA ALA A 25 -18.12 -6.50 -15.36
C ALA A 25 -18.49 -5.56 -14.21
N CYS A 26 -19.25 -6.05 -13.22
CA CYS A 26 -19.60 -5.27 -12.04
C CYS A 26 -18.35 -4.81 -11.26
N GLY A 27 -17.39 -5.71 -11.03
CA GLY A 27 -16.10 -5.39 -10.42
C GLY A 27 -15.29 -4.39 -11.26
N TRP A 28 -15.25 -4.60 -12.57
CA TRP A 28 -14.54 -3.71 -13.49
C TRP A 28 -15.11 -2.28 -13.49
N TRP A 29 -16.42 -2.13 -13.57
CA TRP A 29 -17.07 -0.82 -13.51
C TRP A 29 -16.85 -0.11 -12.17
N PHE A 30 -16.87 -0.87 -11.06
CA PHE A 30 -16.51 -0.33 -9.74
C PHE A 30 -15.06 0.16 -9.72
N GLY A 31 -14.11 -0.69 -10.17
CA GLY A 31 -12.70 -0.35 -10.24
C GLY A 31 -12.43 0.84 -11.17
N LEU A 32 -13.07 0.88 -12.35
CA LEU A 32 -12.95 2.00 -13.29
C LEU A 32 -13.39 3.32 -12.64
N GLY A 33 -14.58 3.35 -12.03
CA GLY A 33 -15.08 4.56 -11.37
C GLY A 33 -14.19 5.01 -10.21
N ALA A 34 -13.71 4.08 -9.39
CA ALA A 34 -12.79 4.38 -8.29
C ALA A 34 -11.47 4.97 -8.80
N ASN A 35 -10.88 4.37 -9.84
CA ASN A 35 -9.60 4.82 -10.41
C ASN A 35 -9.73 6.14 -11.18
N LEU A 36 -10.81 6.39 -11.91
CA LEU A 36 -11.05 7.69 -12.55
C LEU A 36 -11.04 8.85 -11.53
N VAL A 37 -11.57 8.61 -10.33
CA VAL A 37 -11.54 9.60 -9.24
C VAL A 37 -10.16 9.68 -8.59
N ALA A 38 -9.54 8.55 -8.27
CA ALA A 38 -8.26 8.51 -7.58
C ALA A 38 -7.11 9.04 -8.45
N LEU A 39 -7.08 8.67 -9.74
CA LEU A 39 -6.01 9.00 -10.68
C LEU A 39 -6.27 10.29 -11.49
N ARG A 40 -7.23 11.11 -11.07
CA ARG A 40 -7.60 12.36 -11.78
C ARG A 40 -6.44 13.34 -12.00
N PHE A 41 -5.32 13.13 -11.31
CA PHE A 41 -4.09 13.91 -11.48
C PHE A 41 -3.28 13.51 -12.73
N VAL A 42 -3.50 12.33 -13.30
CA VAL A 42 -2.72 11.79 -14.44
C VAL A 42 -2.71 12.71 -15.65
N PRO A 43 -3.83 13.33 -16.11
CA PRO A 43 -3.79 14.23 -17.24
C PRO A 43 -2.86 15.43 -17.02
N GLU A 44 -2.84 15.99 -15.83
CA GLU A 44 -1.95 17.11 -15.49
C GLU A 44 -0.47 16.70 -15.57
N VAL A 45 -0.13 15.53 -15.02
CA VAL A 45 1.22 14.96 -15.10
C VAL A 45 1.64 14.74 -16.55
N VAL A 46 0.78 14.11 -17.37
CA VAL A 46 1.05 13.86 -18.78
C VAL A 46 1.30 15.16 -19.53
N MET A 47 0.44 16.16 -19.36
CA MET A 47 0.60 17.46 -20.04
C MET A 47 1.82 18.25 -19.56
N ARG A 48 2.25 18.08 -18.30
CA ARG A 48 3.41 18.76 -17.72
C ARG A 48 4.74 18.17 -18.23
N PHE A 49 4.82 16.85 -18.40
CA PHE A 49 6.08 16.17 -18.70
C PHE A 49 6.19 15.60 -20.11
N THR A 50 5.14 15.75 -20.92
CA THR A 50 5.15 15.29 -22.31
C THR A 50 4.54 16.35 -23.23
N PRO A 51 4.89 16.36 -24.52
CA PRO A 51 4.28 17.25 -25.51
C PRO A 51 2.88 16.80 -25.96
N LEU A 52 2.24 15.87 -25.25
CA LEU A 52 0.96 15.29 -25.65
C LEU A 52 -0.19 16.29 -25.43
N PRO A 53 -1.16 16.37 -26.36
CA PRO A 53 -2.33 17.23 -26.22
C PRO A 53 -3.28 16.73 -25.11
N ALA A 54 -4.11 17.63 -24.58
CA ALA A 54 -5.04 17.30 -23.50
C ALA A 54 -5.92 16.06 -23.78
N VAL A 55 -6.37 15.89 -25.04
CA VAL A 55 -7.16 14.70 -25.43
C VAL A 55 -6.38 13.41 -25.18
N ALA A 56 -5.10 13.35 -25.52
CA ALA A 56 -4.26 12.19 -25.26
C ALA A 56 -4.05 11.98 -23.76
N ALA A 57 -3.87 13.04 -22.98
CA ALA A 57 -3.73 12.98 -21.52
C ALA A 57 -4.98 12.42 -20.83
N TRP A 58 -6.16 12.86 -21.21
CA TRP A 58 -7.43 12.31 -20.68
C TRP A 58 -7.67 10.87 -21.15
N THR A 59 -7.29 10.53 -22.39
CA THR A 59 -7.35 9.15 -22.88
C THR A 59 -6.42 8.25 -22.06
N ALA A 60 -5.21 8.72 -21.72
CA ALA A 60 -4.29 7.98 -20.84
C ALA A 60 -4.90 7.70 -19.46
N LEU A 61 -5.61 8.68 -18.86
CA LEU A 61 -6.33 8.44 -17.59
C LEU A 61 -7.38 7.32 -17.74
N ILE A 62 -8.20 7.39 -18.81
CA ILE A 62 -9.25 6.38 -19.04
C ILE A 62 -8.63 4.99 -19.23
N LEU A 63 -7.61 4.86 -20.06
CA LEU A 63 -6.94 3.59 -20.33
C LEU A 63 -6.24 3.03 -19.08
N LEU A 64 -5.55 3.89 -18.33
CA LEU A 64 -4.91 3.49 -17.07
C LEU A 64 -5.96 3.05 -16.04
N SER A 65 -7.04 3.81 -15.89
CA SER A 65 -8.13 3.47 -14.97
C SER A 65 -8.82 2.16 -15.36
N ALA A 66 -8.99 1.91 -16.65
CA ALA A 66 -9.54 0.67 -17.18
C ALA A 66 -8.64 -0.54 -16.90
N ALA A 67 -7.32 -0.39 -17.08
CA ALA A 67 -6.33 -1.40 -16.73
C ALA A 67 -6.29 -1.65 -15.22
N GLN A 68 -6.26 -0.59 -14.41
CA GLN A 68 -6.29 -0.64 -12.95
C GLN A 68 -7.63 -1.19 -12.38
N ALA A 69 -8.67 -1.32 -13.20
CA ALA A 69 -9.93 -1.96 -12.83
C ALA A 69 -9.89 -3.50 -12.93
N LEU A 70 -8.88 -4.09 -13.61
CA LEU A 70 -8.76 -5.54 -13.79
C LEU A 70 -8.71 -6.33 -12.46
N PRO A 71 -7.97 -5.91 -11.41
CA PRO A 71 -8.03 -6.55 -10.10
C PRO A 71 -9.46 -6.72 -9.58
N TRP A 72 -10.26 -5.68 -9.70
CA TRP A 72 -11.67 -5.67 -9.25
C TRP A 72 -12.58 -6.53 -10.13
N ALA A 73 -12.28 -6.63 -11.43
CA ALA A 73 -12.95 -7.58 -12.32
C ALA A 73 -12.70 -9.04 -11.89
N VAL A 74 -11.44 -9.37 -11.57
CA VAL A 74 -11.08 -10.69 -11.02
C VAL A 74 -11.82 -10.94 -9.72
N GLY A 75 -11.81 -9.98 -8.79
CA GLY A 75 -12.53 -10.07 -7.53
C GLY A 75 -14.04 -10.31 -7.71
N GLY A 76 -14.68 -9.58 -8.64
CA GLY A 76 -16.10 -9.74 -8.97
C GLY A 76 -16.41 -11.11 -9.59
N ALA A 77 -15.54 -11.61 -10.47
CA ALA A 77 -15.68 -12.96 -11.04
C ALA A 77 -15.57 -14.06 -9.96
N VAL A 78 -14.59 -13.94 -9.06
CA VAL A 78 -14.38 -14.85 -7.93
C VAL A 78 -15.59 -14.83 -7.00
N ALA A 79 -16.06 -13.65 -6.60
CA ALA A 79 -17.23 -13.50 -5.75
C ALA A 79 -18.47 -14.19 -6.36
N HIS A 80 -18.73 -13.98 -7.65
CA HIS A 80 -19.84 -14.64 -8.33
C HIS A 80 -19.70 -16.16 -8.33
N ARG A 81 -18.50 -16.68 -8.68
CA ARG A 81 -18.23 -18.13 -8.71
C ARG A 81 -18.40 -18.79 -7.35
N LEU A 82 -18.02 -18.15 -6.27
CA LEU A 82 -18.18 -18.66 -4.91
C LEU A 82 -19.63 -18.65 -4.44
N ALA A 83 -20.38 -17.61 -4.78
CA ALA A 83 -21.79 -17.51 -4.45
C ALA A 83 -22.68 -18.42 -5.33
N ARG A 84 -22.27 -18.69 -6.59
CA ARG A 84 -23.07 -19.41 -7.60
C ARG A 84 -22.19 -20.24 -8.51
N PRO A 85 -21.75 -21.41 -8.06
CA PRO A 85 -20.89 -22.26 -8.87
C PRO A 85 -21.61 -22.77 -10.10
N ALA A 86 -20.90 -22.82 -11.24
CA ALA A 86 -21.39 -23.38 -12.49
C ALA A 86 -21.37 -24.93 -12.47
N GLY A 87 -22.33 -25.54 -13.17
CA GLY A 87 -22.36 -26.94 -13.59
C GLY A 87 -21.83 -28.02 -12.62
N GLY A 88 -22.72 -28.82 -12.02
CA GLY A 88 -22.33 -29.99 -11.24
C GLY A 88 -21.99 -29.74 -9.76
N VAL A 89 -21.80 -28.50 -9.31
CA VAL A 89 -21.64 -28.16 -7.89
C VAL A 89 -23.01 -27.82 -7.30
N PRO A 90 -23.48 -28.56 -6.29
CA PRO A 90 -24.89 -28.57 -5.91
C PRO A 90 -25.35 -27.41 -5.04
N ALA A 91 -24.42 -26.55 -4.58
CA ALA A 91 -24.76 -25.45 -3.68
C ALA A 91 -23.68 -24.38 -3.68
N PRO A 92 -23.98 -23.14 -3.25
CA PRO A 92 -22.98 -22.10 -3.08
C PRO A 92 -21.79 -22.57 -2.23
N LEU A 93 -20.57 -22.20 -2.63
CA LEU A 93 -19.34 -22.49 -1.88
C LEU A 93 -19.20 -21.54 -0.68
N ALA A 94 -19.71 -20.31 -0.83
CA ALA A 94 -19.77 -19.33 0.24
C ALA A 94 -21.11 -18.55 0.16
N PRO A 95 -21.64 -18.07 1.30
CA PRO A 95 -22.77 -17.16 1.28
C PRO A 95 -22.39 -15.85 0.56
N PRO A 96 -23.35 -15.13 -0.06
CA PRO A 96 -23.05 -13.97 -0.92
C PRO A 96 -22.17 -12.91 -0.26
N TRP A 97 -22.40 -12.59 1.00
CA TRP A 97 -21.61 -11.60 1.75
C TRP A 97 -20.14 -12.03 1.94
N LEU A 98 -19.89 -13.34 2.17
CA LEU A 98 -18.53 -13.88 2.30
C LEU A 98 -17.86 -14.01 0.93
N ALA A 99 -18.61 -14.45 -0.08
CA ALA A 99 -18.13 -14.52 -1.46
C ALA A 99 -17.67 -13.15 -1.98
N TYR A 100 -18.44 -12.10 -1.68
CA TYR A 100 -18.05 -10.70 -1.95
C TYR A 100 -16.74 -10.33 -1.24
N ALA A 101 -16.64 -10.58 0.06
CA ALA A 101 -15.46 -10.25 0.83
C ALA A 101 -14.21 -11.00 0.33
N LEU A 102 -14.34 -12.28 0.00
CA LEU A 102 -13.28 -13.08 -0.63
C LEU A 102 -12.88 -12.51 -2.00
N GLY A 103 -13.83 -12.05 -2.79
CA GLY A 103 -13.56 -11.38 -4.05
C GLY A 103 -12.75 -10.09 -3.87
N VAL A 104 -13.13 -9.25 -2.91
CA VAL A 104 -12.34 -8.05 -2.53
C VAL A 104 -10.94 -8.42 -2.07
N TYR A 105 -10.82 -9.46 -1.24
CA TYR A 105 -9.52 -9.92 -0.75
C TYR A 105 -8.62 -10.40 -1.90
N VAL A 106 -9.14 -11.21 -2.82
CA VAL A 106 -8.40 -11.66 -4.02
C VAL A 106 -7.98 -10.48 -4.88
N ALA A 107 -8.84 -9.48 -5.06
CA ALA A 107 -8.51 -8.29 -5.85
C ALA A 107 -7.27 -7.57 -5.32
N THR A 108 -7.03 -7.56 -4.00
CA THR A 108 -5.86 -6.88 -3.40
C THR A 108 -4.52 -7.57 -3.66
N PHE A 109 -4.51 -8.79 -4.20
CA PHE A 109 -3.28 -9.50 -4.60
C PHE A 109 -2.97 -9.39 -6.08
N VAL A 110 -3.90 -8.89 -6.89
CA VAL A 110 -3.66 -8.74 -8.33
C VAL A 110 -2.78 -7.51 -8.55
N PRO A 111 -1.62 -7.65 -9.21
CA PRO A 111 -0.70 -6.54 -9.45
C PRO A 111 -1.38 -5.38 -10.19
N SER A 112 -1.04 -4.18 -9.79
CA SER A 112 -1.49 -2.93 -10.43
C SER A 112 -0.40 -1.85 -10.33
N VAL A 113 -0.45 -0.85 -11.20
CA VAL A 113 0.56 0.23 -11.24
C VAL A 113 0.53 1.04 -9.95
N PHE A 114 -0.67 1.42 -9.51
CA PHE A 114 -0.91 2.12 -8.24
C PHE A 114 -1.78 1.24 -7.35
N PRO A 115 -1.18 0.33 -6.56
CA PRO A 115 -1.96 -0.54 -5.68
C PRO A 115 -2.65 0.28 -4.59
N TRP A 116 -3.91 -0.03 -4.34
CA TRP A 116 -4.66 0.53 -3.24
C TRP A 116 -5.63 -0.49 -2.66
N THR A 117 -5.96 -0.31 -1.40
CA THR A 117 -6.92 -1.16 -0.70
C THR A 117 -8.02 -0.31 -0.04
N PRO A 118 -9.19 -0.87 0.22
CA PRO A 118 -10.25 -0.17 0.95
C PRO A 118 -9.81 0.40 2.31
N SER A 119 -8.90 -0.26 3.02
CA SER A 119 -8.38 0.21 4.30
C SER A 119 -7.57 1.51 4.18
N GLY A 120 -6.86 1.76 3.08
CA GLY A 120 -6.16 3.02 2.84
C GLY A 120 -7.10 4.23 2.87
N GLY A 121 -8.34 4.06 2.40
CA GLY A 121 -9.38 5.10 2.49
C GLY A 121 -9.80 5.45 3.92
N LEU A 122 -9.46 4.62 4.90
CA LEU A 122 -9.81 4.78 6.31
C LEU A 122 -8.66 5.36 7.16
N ALA A 123 -7.55 5.75 6.55
CA ALA A 123 -6.41 6.36 7.22
C ALA A 123 -6.77 7.54 8.15
N PRO A 124 -7.78 8.39 7.84
CA PRO A 124 -8.23 9.43 8.78
C PRO A 124 -8.81 8.89 10.11
N TRP A 125 -9.15 7.61 10.16
CA TRP A 125 -9.70 6.95 11.36
C TRP A 125 -8.80 5.77 11.80
N PRO A 126 -7.59 6.01 12.33
CA PRO A 126 -6.63 4.95 12.65
C PRO A 126 -7.18 3.89 13.61
N VAL A 127 -8.15 4.23 14.46
CA VAL A 127 -8.78 3.27 15.36
C VAL A 127 -9.39 2.06 14.64
N LEU A 128 -9.85 2.24 13.41
CA LEU A 128 -10.40 1.17 12.59
C LEU A 128 -9.33 0.29 11.92
N LEU A 129 -8.09 0.76 11.89
CA LEU A 129 -6.99 0.09 11.16
C LEU A 129 -6.10 -0.77 12.05
N GLN A 130 -6.34 -0.80 13.38
CA GLN A 130 -5.43 -1.46 14.32
C GLN A 130 -5.33 -2.98 14.14
N THR A 131 -6.28 -3.60 13.46
CA THR A 131 -6.21 -5.01 13.08
C THR A 131 -5.06 -5.31 12.09
N ALA A 132 -4.52 -4.28 11.41
CA ALA A 132 -3.44 -4.43 10.45
C ALA A 132 -2.14 -4.96 11.09
N GLU A 133 -1.90 -4.77 12.39
CA GLU A 133 -0.75 -5.40 13.07
C GLU A 133 -0.83 -6.94 13.10
N VAL A 134 -2.04 -7.49 12.93
CA VAL A 134 -2.30 -8.95 13.00
C VAL A 134 -2.45 -9.55 11.60
N ILE A 135 -3.28 -8.92 10.77
CA ILE A 135 -3.72 -9.45 9.47
C ILE A 135 -3.36 -8.55 8.26
N GLY A 136 -2.58 -7.50 8.48
CA GLY A 136 -2.18 -6.56 7.44
C GLY A 136 -3.30 -5.69 6.89
N GLU A 137 -2.96 -4.80 5.97
CA GLU A 137 -3.94 -3.93 5.32
C GLU A 137 -4.96 -4.71 4.48
N ARG A 138 -4.52 -5.80 3.80
CA ARG A 138 -5.40 -6.65 3.00
C ARG A 138 -6.44 -7.36 3.86
N GLY A 139 -6.01 -7.90 5.01
CA GLY A 139 -6.89 -8.53 5.98
C GLY A 139 -7.85 -7.54 6.64
N THR A 140 -7.38 -6.33 6.94
CA THR A 140 -8.24 -5.25 7.45
C THR A 140 -9.30 -4.88 6.40
N SER A 141 -8.92 -4.75 5.12
CA SER A 141 -9.84 -4.54 4.01
C SER A 141 -10.86 -5.67 3.86
N PHE A 142 -10.45 -6.92 4.08
CA PHE A 142 -11.33 -8.09 4.08
C PHE A 142 -12.39 -8.02 5.18
N LEU A 143 -12.02 -7.62 6.41
CA LEU A 143 -13.00 -7.42 7.49
C LEU A 143 -14.03 -6.34 7.16
N PHE A 144 -13.60 -5.22 6.56
CA PHE A 144 -14.53 -4.20 6.07
C PHE A 144 -15.44 -4.73 4.97
N ALA A 145 -14.89 -5.54 4.06
CA ALA A 145 -15.68 -6.16 3.01
C ALA A 145 -16.72 -7.13 3.57
N ILE A 146 -16.39 -7.90 4.62
CA ILE A 146 -17.37 -8.74 5.35
C ILE A 146 -18.50 -7.87 5.92
N ALA A 147 -18.16 -6.82 6.66
CA ALA A 147 -19.16 -5.93 7.25
C ALA A 147 -20.04 -5.27 6.18
N ALA A 148 -19.47 -4.78 5.10
CA ALA A 148 -20.21 -4.19 3.98
C ALA A 148 -21.08 -5.19 3.24
N GLY A 149 -20.58 -6.41 3.05
CA GLY A 149 -21.33 -7.52 2.44
C GLY A 149 -22.54 -7.96 3.28
N LEU A 150 -22.36 -8.10 4.59
CA LEU A 150 -23.44 -8.40 5.53
C LEU A 150 -24.51 -7.32 5.53
N ALA A 151 -24.12 -6.03 5.58
CA ALA A 151 -25.08 -4.94 5.52
C ALA A 151 -25.86 -4.94 4.20
N ALA A 152 -25.18 -5.14 3.06
CA ALA A 152 -25.81 -5.25 1.74
C ALA A 152 -26.77 -6.42 1.67
N HIS A 153 -26.35 -7.59 2.14
CA HIS A 153 -27.17 -8.82 2.19
C HIS A 153 -28.44 -8.60 3.02
N GLY A 154 -28.34 -7.98 4.18
CA GLY A 154 -29.49 -7.65 5.02
C GLY A 154 -30.50 -6.74 4.33
N VAL A 155 -30.02 -5.70 3.60
CA VAL A 155 -30.89 -4.79 2.83
C VAL A 155 -31.62 -5.53 1.71
N ILE A 156 -30.93 -6.39 0.96
CA ILE A 156 -31.53 -7.15 -0.16
C ILE A 156 -32.57 -8.14 0.35
N ARG A 157 -32.27 -8.88 1.41
CA ARG A 157 -33.24 -9.81 2.01
C ARG A 157 -34.47 -9.10 2.54
N PHE A 158 -34.31 -7.95 3.17
CA PHE A 158 -35.45 -7.14 3.59
C PHE A 158 -36.34 -6.71 2.42
N ARG A 159 -35.73 -6.31 1.29
CA ARG A 159 -36.52 -5.96 0.09
C ARG A 159 -37.28 -7.14 -0.48
N ALA A 160 -36.69 -8.34 -0.45
CA ALA A 160 -37.32 -9.58 -0.97
C ALA A 160 -38.41 -10.12 -0.06
N GLU A 161 -38.15 -10.24 1.23
CA GLU A 161 -38.98 -10.92 2.19
C GLU A 161 -39.89 -10.02 3.01
N ARG A 162 -39.62 -8.66 2.99
CA ARG A 162 -40.37 -7.65 3.75
C ARG A 162 -40.38 -7.87 5.28
N THR A 163 -39.54 -8.75 5.80
CA THR A 163 -39.49 -9.12 7.21
C THR A 163 -38.29 -8.45 7.89
N ARG A 164 -38.53 -7.67 8.94
CA ARG A 164 -37.45 -6.93 9.66
C ARG A 164 -36.37 -7.86 10.21
N ARG A 165 -36.71 -9.07 10.66
CA ARG A 165 -35.74 -10.05 11.19
C ARG A 165 -34.65 -10.42 10.19
N THR A 166 -34.97 -10.52 8.89
CA THR A 166 -34.02 -10.88 7.85
C THR A 166 -32.98 -9.79 7.57
N MET A 167 -33.28 -8.54 7.91
CA MET A 167 -32.36 -7.42 7.87
C MET A 167 -31.56 -7.30 9.18
N LEU A 168 -32.21 -7.41 10.33
CA LEU A 168 -31.61 -7.09 11.62
C LEU A 168 -30.42 -7.98 11.97
N ALA A 169 -30.49 -9.28 11.68
CA ALA A 169 -29.40 -10.21 12.00
C ALA A 169 -28.10 -9.90 11.23
N PRO A 170 -28.07 -9.80 9.86
CA PRO A 170 -26.84 -9.49 9.15
C PRO A 170 -26.36 -8.06 9.38
N VAL A 171 -27.26 -7.08 9.52
CA VAL A 171 -26.86 -5.70 9.85
C VAL A 171 -26.31 -5.62 11.26
N GLY A 172 -26.94 -6.31 12.23
CA GLY A 172 -26.45 -6.41 13.61
C GLY A 172 -25.04 -7.02 13.67
N LEU A 173 -24.78 -8.09 12.91
CA LEU A 173 -23.45 -8.70 12.82
C LEU A 173 -22.43 -7.76 12.14
N SER A 174 -22.82 -7.03 11.09
CA SER A 174 -21.99 -5.99 10.49
C SER A 174 -21.56 -4.93 11.51
N LEU A 175 -22.53 -4.42 12.27
CA LEU A 175 -22.24 -3.43 13.32
C LEU A 175 -21.41 -4.01 14.46
N ALA A 176 -21.60 -5.29 14.82
CA ALA A 176 -20.79 -5.96 15.83
C ALA A 176 -19.32 -6.10 15.39
N ILE A 177 -19.06 -6.42 14.12
CA ILE A 177 -17.71 -6.47 13.54
C ILE A 177 -17.06 -5.09 13.62
N LEU A 178 -17.74 -4.04 13.16
CA LEU A 178 -17.22 -2.68 13.22
C LEU A 178 -17.00 -2.22 14.68
N GLY A 179 -17.92 -2.53 15.58
CA GLY A 179 -17.79 -2.27 17.02
C GLY A 179 -16.60 -3.00 17.65
N ALA A 180 -16.37 -4.26 17.27
CA ALA A 180 -15.20 -5.03 17.70
C ALA A 180 -13.89 -4.44 17.17
N MET A 181 -13.86 -3.96 15.91
CA MET A 181 -12.69 -3.26 15.35
C MET A 181 -12.40 -1.95 16.10
N VAL A 182 -13.43 -1.16 16.44
CA VAL A 182 -13.28 0.07 17.24
C VAL A 182 -12.80 -0.27 18.65
N GLY A 183 -13.42 -1.26 19.32
CA GLY A 183 -13.04 -1.69 20.67
C GLY A 183 -11.59 -2.20 20.72
N TRP A 184 -11.22 -3.11 19.82
CA TRP A 184 -9.85 -3.56 19.66
C TRP A 184 -8.90 -2.39 19.39
N GLY A 185 -9.28 -1.54 18.44
CA GLY A 185 -8.47 -0.39 18.04
C GLY A 185 -8.21 0.57 19.19
N THR A 186 -9.23 0.88 19.99
CA THR A 186 -9.09 1.75 21.15
C THR A 186 -8.12 1.17 22.18
N LEU A 187 -8.28 -0.12 22.51
CA LEU A 187 -7.38 -0.82 23.45
C LEU A 187 -5.95 -0.87 22.93
N ARG A 188 -5.77 -1.20 21.66
CA ARG A 188 -4.43 -1.28 21.07
C ARG A 188 -3.73 0.06 20.95
N MET A 189 -4.45 1.10 20.53
CA MET A 189 -3.88 2.45 20.47
C MET A 189 -3.42 2.93 21.85
N SER A 190 -4.19 2.68 22.89
CA SER A 190 -3.79 2.99 24.28
C SER A 190 -2.51 2.23 24.67
N ALA A 191 -2.46 0.92 24.43
CA ALA A 191 -1.29 0.11 24.77
C ALA A 191 -0.03 0.54 24.00
N VAL A 192 -0.15 0.87 22.70
CA VAL A 192 0.95 1.37 21.89
C VAL A 192 1.41 2.75 22.35
N GLU A 193 0.49 3.65 22.71
CA GLU A 193 0.84 4.98 23.23
C GLU A 193 1.64 4.88 24.54
N HIS A 194 1.25 4.03 25.48
CA HIS A 194 2.04 3.78 26.70
C HIS A 194 3.44 3.24 26.37
N ALA A 195 3.56 2.34 25.39
CA ALA A 195 4.87 1.84 24.94
C ALA A 195 5.72 2.96 24.32
N ARG A 196 5.11 3.88 23.56
CA ARG A 196 5.76 5.06 22.99
C ARG A 196 6.22 6.08 24.05
N GLU A 197 5.42 6.27 25.09
CA GLU A 197 5.76 7.14 26.23
C GLU A 197 6.98 6.63 26.99
N ALA A 198 7.11 5.32 27.14
CA ALA A 198 8.23 4.67 27.83
C ALA A 198 9.49 4.52 26.94
N ALA A 199 9.38 4.65 25.62
CA ALA A 199 10.50 4.47 24.69
C ALA A 199 11.41 5.71 24.65
N PRO A 200 12.72 5.52 24.39
CA PRO A 200 13.62 6.62 24.06
C PRO A 200 13.11 7.40 22.85
N ARG A 201 13.40 8.69 22.81
CA ARG A 201 13.04 9.57 21.68
C ARG A 201 14.30 10.04 20.97
N ALA A 202 14.16 10.28 19.66
CA ALA A 202 15.22 10.91 18.86
C ALA A 202 14.68 12.20 18.23
N ARG A 203 15.55 13.21 18.15
CA ARG A 203 15.25 14.48 17.46
C ARG A 203 15.58 14.31 15.98
N VAL A 204 14.55 14.22 15.15
CA VAL A 204 14.70 14.03 13.70
C VAL A 204 14.24 15.28 12.96
N ALA A 205 15.03 15.74 12.01
CA ALA A 205 14.69 16.83 11.10
C ALA A 205 14.41 16.27 9.70
N LEU A 206 13.24 16.56 9.17
CA LEU A 206 12.80 16.15 7.82
C LEU A 206 12.88 17.38 6.91
N VAL A 207 13.77 17.36 5.95
CA VAL A 207 14.00 18.49 5.03
C VAL A 207 13.06 18.38 3.84
N GLN A 208 12.32 19.45 3.57
CA GLN A 208 11.52 19.65 2.37
C GLN A 208 12.16 20.75 1.50
N PRO A 209 13.02 20.43 0.53
CA PRO A 209 13.74 21.44 -0.24
C PRO A 209 12.88 22.10 -1.32
N GLY A 210 11.78 21.49 -1.73
CA GLY A 210 10.85 22.07 -2.71
C GLY A 210 11.42 22.17 -4.12
N PHE A 211 12.28 21.24 -4.55
CA PHE A 211 12.83 21.20 -5.90
C PHE A 211 11.77 20.87 -6.93
N ASP A 212 11.86 21.47 -8.12
CA ASP A 212 11.05 21.03 -9.24
C ASP A 212 11.52 19.68 -9.77
N ALA A 213 10.61 18.93 -10.37
CA ALA A 213 10.93 17.61 -10.90
C ALA A 213 12.02 17.62 -12.00
N SER A 214 12.19 18.78 -12.69
CA SER A 214 13.22 19.02 -13.69
C SER A 214 14.59 19.36 -13.13
N ASP A 215 14.66 19.99 -11.93
CA ASP A 215 15.91 20.48 -11.35
C ASP A 215 16.99 19.40 -11.23
N ARG A 216 16.57 18.21 -10.87
CA ARG A 216 17.45 17.04 -10.72
C ARG A 216 18.21 16.69 -12.00
N TRP A 217 17.64 16.97 -13.17
CA TRP A 217 18.20 16.60 -14.47
C TRP A 217 19.01 17.72 -15.11
N ASP A 218 19.04 18.89 -14.49
CA ASP A 218 19.81 20.05 -14.92
C ASP A 218 21.05 20.22 -14.03
N ALA A 219 22.22 19.91 -14.61
CA ALA A 219 23.48 20.03 -13.89
C ALA A 219 23.78 21.46 -13.38
N THR A 220 23.17 22.48 -14.01
CA THR A 220 23.35 23.89 -13.58
C THR A 220 22.63 24.17 -12.26
N HIS A 221 21.62 23.39 -11.89
CA HIS A 221 20.89 23.51 -10.64
C HIS A 221 21.56 22.80 -9.46
N ALA A 222 22.56 21.95 -9.70
CA ALA A 222 23.18 21.12 -8.64
C ALA A 222 23.74 21.96 -7.47
N ALA A 223 24.40 23.08 -7.76
CA ALA A 223 24.94 23.99 -6.74
C ALA A 223 23.83 24.59 -5.87
N MET A 224 22.75 25.08 -6.49
CA MET A 224 21.56 25.60 -5.79
C MET A 224 20.89 24.53 -4.94
N MET A 225 20.79 23.29 -5.42
CA MET A 225 20.21 22.18 -4.65
C MET A 225 21.03 21.89 -3.39
N ILE A 226 22.34 21.77 -3.51
CA ILE A 226 23.24 21.54 -2.36
C ILE A 226 23.17 22.68 -1.38
N GLU A 227 23.23 23.93 -1.85
CA GLU A 227 23.14 25.12 -1.00
C GLU A 227 21.84 25.12 -0.19
N ARG A 228 20.71 24.89 -0.84
CA ARG A 228 19.40 24.87 -0.17
C ARG A 228 19.30 23.76 0.88
N LEU A 229 19.76 22.55 0.57
CA LEU A 229 19.82 21.44 1.51
C LEU A 229 20.72 21.79 2.71
N THR A 230 21.88 22.41 2.45
CA THR A 230 22.83 22.85 3.47
C THR A 230 22.21 23.89 4.41
N VAL A 231 21.57 24.92 3.86
CA VAL A 231 20.94 26.00 4.65
C VAL A 231 19.82 25.42 5.54
N LEU A 232 18.96 24.57 5.00
CA LEU A 232 17.87 23.95 5.76
C LEU A 232 18.40 23.02 6.85
N THR A 233 19.46 22.25 6.56
CA THR A 233 20.08 21.35 7.53
C THR A 233 20.74 22.12 8.68
N LYS A 234 21.54 23.14 8.37
CA LYS A 234 22.15 24.02 9.38
C LYS A 234 21.12 24.66 10.30
N GLY A 235 20.02 25.17 9.71
CA GLY A 235 18.90 25.74 10.48
C GLY A 235 18.22 24.72 11.42
N ALA A 236 18.15 23.44 11.01
CA ALA A 236 17.66 22.38 11.87
C ALA A 236 18.64 22.03 13.00
N GLU A 237 19.93 21.90 12.69
CA GLU A 237 20.99 21.52 13.62
C GLU A 237 21.23 22.53 14.74
N GLN A 238 20.99 23.83 14.50
CA GLN A 238 21.08 24.86 15.54
C GLN A 238 20.23 24.59 16.79
N ARG A 239 19.18 23.82 16.64
CA ARG A 239 18.26 23.44 17.72
C ARG A 239 18.49 22.01 18.24
N GLY A 240 19.57 21.38 17.82
CA GLY A 240 19.96 20.01 18.13
C GLY A 240 19.10 18.98 17.41
N VAL A 241 19.72 18.15 16.61
CA VAL A 241 19.11 16.99 15.93
C VAL A 241 20.02 15.78 16.05
N ASP A 242 19.43 14.59 16.10
CA ASP A 242 20.16 13.33 16.17
C ASP A 242 20.24 12.66 14.77
N LEU A 243 19.35 13.06 13.85
CA LEU A 243 19.34 12.65 12.44
C LEU A 243 18.63 13.69 11.60
N THR A 244 19.24 14.10 10.50
CA THR A 244 18.55 14.85 9.43
C THR A 244 18.23 13.90 8.27
N VAL A 245 17.04 14.01 7.69
CA VAL A 245 16.59 13.21 6.54
C VAL A 245 16.30 14.13 5.37
N TRP A 246 16.98 13.88 4.26
CA TRP A 246 16.70 14.49 2.97
C TRP A 246 15.85 13.56 2.14
N PRO A 247 14.99 14.08 1.25
CA PRO A 247 14.07 13.24 0.47
C PRO A 247 14.77 12.38 -0.59
N GLU A 248 13.97 11.61 -1.33
CA GLU A 248 14.40 10.79 -2.47
C GLU A 248 15.14 11.64 -3.50
N SER A 249 16.28 11.13 -3.97
CA SER A 249 17.08 11.76 -5.03
C SER A 249 17.48 13.22 -4.74
N ALA A 250 17.48 13.63 -3.47
CA ALA A 250 17.79 15.00 -3.07
C ALA A 250 19.25 15.38 -3.32
N TYR A 251 20.18 14.44 -3.12
CA TYR A 251 21.59 14.67 -3.46
C TYR A 251 21.73 14.70 -5.00
N PRO A 252 22.22 15.84 -5.58
CA PRO A 252 22.10 16.08 -7.01
C PRO A 252 23.10 15.32 -7.89
N PHE A 253 24.18 14.79 -7.30
CA PHE A 253 25.21 14.10 -8.07
C PHE A 253 25.02 12.57 -8.00
N THR A 254 25.34 11.88 -9.10
CA THR A 254 25.41 10.42 -9.09
C THR A 254 26.69 9.97 -8.39
N LEU A 255 26.57 9.05 -7.45
CA LEU A 255 27.67 8.45 -6.71
C LEU A 255 28.02 7.06 -7.26
N SER A 256 29.28 6.64 -7.10
CA SER A 256 29.62 5.23 -7.34
C SER A 256 28.98 4.36 -6.26
N HIS A 257 28.39 3.24 -6.64
CA HIS A 257 27.79 2.29 -5.70
C HIS A 257 28.79 1.71 -4.68
N ALA A 258 30.06 1.64 -5.07
CA ALA A 258 31.15 1.19 -4.20
C ALA A 258 31.70 2.27 -3.26
N ILE A 259 31.24 3.52 -3.39
CA ILE A 259 31.74 4.62 -2.56
C ILE A 259 31.40 4.40 -1.08
N ARG A 260 32.37 4.68 -0.19
CA ARG A 260 32.18 4.59 1.27
C ARG A 260 32.68 5.83 1.98
N ARG A 261 33.04 6.86 1.22
CA ARG A 261 33.46 8.16 1.74
C ARG A 261 32.92 9.27 0.86
N SER A 262 32.43 10.33 1.48
CA SER A 262 31.89 11.48 0.79
C SER A 262 32.95 12.08 -0.16
N PRO A 263 32.55 12.49 -1.37
CA PRO A 263 33.40 13.34 -2.21
C PRO A 263 33.78 14.61 -1.44
N SER A 264 34.84 15.26 -1.89
CA SER A 264 35.33 16.55 -1.33
C SER A 264 34.80 17.74 -2.12
N GLY A 265 34.92 18.94 -1.53
CA GLY A 265 34.57 20.22 -2.16
C GLY A 265 33.07 20.35 -2.42
N GLU A 266 32.69 20.97 -3.52
CA GLU A 266 31.30 21.24 -3.88
C GLU A 266 30.41 19.99 -3.99
N ARG A 267 31.01 18.82 -4.16
CA ARG A 267 30.34 17.53 -4.22
C ARG A 267 30.23 16.82 -2.87
N ALA A 268 30.74 17.41 -1.79
CA ALA A 268 30.59 16.80 -0.47
C ALA A 268 29.09 16.62 -0.12
N VAL A 269 28.74 15.47 0.45
CA VAL A 269 27.37 15.24 0.93
C VAL A 269 27.09 16.14 2.12
N LEU A 270 28.02 16.20 3.08
CA LEU A 270 27.97 17.14 4.18
C LEU A 270 28.88 18.35 3.82
N GLN A 271 28.26 19.49 3.57
CA GLN A 271 28.93 20.74 3.30
C GLN A 271 29.45 21.38 4.60
N GLU A 272 30.39 22.34 4.48
CA GLU A 272 30.92 23.05 5.62
C GLU A 272 29.81 23.59 6.54
N GLY A 273 29.96 23.35 7.85
CA GLY A 273 28.99 23.75 8.88
C GLY A 273 27.76 22.88 8.99
N VAL A 274 27.69 21.75 8.28
CA VAL A 274 26.74 20.66 8.52
C VAL A 274 27.46 19.58 9.32
N HIS A 275 26.90 19.22 10.47
CA HIS A 275 27.52 18.28 11.40
C HIS A 275 26.98 16.86 11.28
N GLY A 276 25.78 16.66 10.67
CA GLY A 276 25.20 15.36 10.46
C GLY A 276 24.86 14.60 11.75
N PRO A 277 24.46 13.32 11.67
CA PRO A 277 24.36 12.50 10.44
C PRO A 277 23.19 12.92 9.53
N VAL A 278 23.34 12.66 8.22
CA VAL A 278 22.31 12.92 7.21
C VAL A 278 21.99 11.65 6.45
N LEU A 279 20.74 11.22 6.47
CA LEU A 279 20.18 10.18 5.60
C LEU A 279 19.60 10.82 4.36
N THR A 280 20.07 10.44 3.17
CA THR A 280 19.67 11.07 1.91
C THR A 280 19.38 10.08 0.81
N GLY A 281 18.37 10.39 -0.04
CA GLY A 281 18.23 9.73 -1.33
C GLY A 281 19.26 10.20 -2.35
N ALA A 282 19.83 9.27 -3.10
CA ALA A 282 20.82 9.52 -4.14
C ALA A 282 20.72 8.49 -5.28
N TYR A 283 21.06 8.92 -6.50
CA TYR A 283 21.30 7.93 -7.58
C TYR A 283 22.71 7.38 -7.47
N MET A 284 22.84 6.05 -7.63
CA MET A 284 24.13 5.39 -7.59
C MET A 284 24.41 4.61 -8.88
N ALA A 285 25.63 4.75 -9.37
CA ALA A 285 26.11 4.02 -10.53
C ALA A 285 26.86 2.75 -10.09
N GLY A 286 26.34 1.62 -10.48
CA GLY A 286 26.95 0.30 -10.29
C GLY A 286 27.86 -0.11 -11.44
N ALA A 287 28.38 -1.33 -11.38
CA ALA A 287 29.15 -1.93 -12.44
C ALA A 287 28.30 -2.09 -13.73
N LYS A 288 28.96 -2.09 -14.88
CA LYS A 288 28.32 -2.32 -16.20
C LYS A 288 27.22 -1.30 -16.57
N GLY A 289 27.29 -0.07 -16.01
CA GLY A 289 26.31 0.97 -16.31
C GLY A 289 24.94 0.80 -15.64
N LEU A 290 24.82 -0.08 -14.63
CA LEU A 290 23.61 -0.23 -13.84
C LEU A 290 23.38 1.01 -13.00
N GLY A 291 22.13 1.48 -12.93
CA GLY A 291 21.71 2.60 -12.07
C GLY A 291 20.82 2.13 -10.94
N TYR A 292 20.97 2.73 -9.76
CA TYR A 292 20.16 2.45 -8.59
C TYR A 292 19.57 3.74 -8.02
N ASN A 293 18.32 3.67 -7.59
CA ASN A 293 17.70 4.68 -6.75
C ASN A 293 17.91 4.25 -5.28
N SER A 294 18.78 4.96 -4.57
CA SER A 294 19.30 4.49 -3.28
C SER A 294 19.12 5.52 -2.17
N ALA A 295 19.16 5.03 -0.94
CA ALA A 295 19.35 5.85 0.25
C ALA A 295 20.72 5.54 0.89
N ILE A 296 21.42 6.55 1.40
CA ILE A 296 22.69 6.43 2.11
C ILE A 296 22.68 7.29 3.36
N LEU A 297 23.43 6.87 4.37
CA LEU A 297 23.73 7.66 5.56
C LEU A 297 25.13 8.26 5.44
N ALA A 298 25.22 9.58 5.52
CA ALA A 298 26.46 10.31 5.62
C ALA A 298 26.73 10.63 7.10
N SER A 299 27.85 10.14 7.63
CA SER A 299 28.29 10.38 9.01
C SER A 299 29.12 11.67 9.12
N PRO A 300 29.23 12.27 10.33
CA PRO A 300 29.96 13.51 10.56
C PRO A 300 31.43 13.49 10.11
N ASP A 301 32.07 12.32 10.14
CA ASP A 301 33.47 12.11 9.70
C ASP A 301 33.60 11.95 8.18
N GLY A 302 32.51 12.11 7.43
CA GLY A 302 32.46 11.94 5.99
C GLY A 302 32.38 10.48 5.51
N ALA A 303 32.21 9.51 6.42
CA ALA A 303 31.95 8.13 6.04
C ALA A 303 30.53 8.01 5.44
N LEU A 304 30.38 7.16 4.41
CA LEU A 304 29.10 6.80 3.82
C LEU A 304 28.79 5.35 4.12
N SER A 305 27.57 5.08 4.52
CA SER A 305 27.08 3.71 4.73
C SER A 305 27.07 2.91 3.42
N ALA A 306 26.87 1.59 3.52
CA ALA A 306 26.34 0.83 2.40
C ALA A 306 24.97 1.40 1.99
N PRO A 307 24.68 1.46 0.68
CA PRO A 307 23.38 1.98 0.21
C PRO A 307 22.27 0.97 0.48
N TYR A 308 21.07 1.48 0.75
CA TYR A 308 19.83 0.78 0.52
C TYR A 308 19.38 1.08 -0.89
N ASP A 309 19.33 0.11 -1.76
CA ASP A 309 18.82 0.25 -3.11
C ASP A 309 17.33 -0.08 -3.13
N LYS A 310 16.53 0.76 -3.75
CA LYS A 310 15.08 0.57 -3.88
C LYS A 310 14.77 -0.82 -4.45
N ARG A 311 13.98 -1.61 -3.72
CA ARG A 311 13.69 -3.01 -4.06
C ARG A 311 12.48 -3.13 -4.97
N HIS A 312 11.48 -2.28 -4.78
CA HIS A 312 10.25 -2.28 -5.55
C HIS A 312 10.24 -1.05 -6.48
N LEU A 313 10.56 -1.27 -7.75
CA LEU A 313 10.60 -0.17 -8.73
C LEU A 313 9.20 0.16 -9.24
N LEU A 314 8.93 1.45 -9.40
CA LEU A 314 7.66 1.94 -9.95
C LEU A 314 7.55 1.62 -11.44
N TRP A 315 6.50 0.93 -11.84
CA TRP A 315 6.21 0.63 -13.24
C TRP A 315 5.98 1.91 -14.04
N PHE A 316 6.58 1.99 -15.22
CA PHE A 316 6.57 3.12 -16.14
C PHE A 316 7.26 4.40 -15.64
N GLY A 317 7.70 4.44 -14.38
CA GLY A 317 8.51 5.51 -13.82
C GLY A 317 9.99 5.16 -13.70
N GLU A 318 10.30 3.96 -13.22
CA GLU A 318 11.68 3.49 -12.96
C GLU A 318 12.01 2.23 -13.75
N THR A 319 11.02 1.41 -14.07
CA THR A 319 11.13 0.24 -14.93
C THR A 319 9.96 0.17 -15.90
N VAL A 320 10.18 -0.41 -17.08
CA VAL A 320 9.13 -0.56 -18.09
C VAL A 320 8.79 -2.03 -18.22
N PRO A 321 7.64 -2.48 -17.68
CA PRO A 321 7.19 -3.86 -17.89
C PRO A 321 7.10 -4.20 -19.37
N LEU A 322 7.44 -5.44 -19.72
CA LEU A 322 7.41 -5.94 -21.11
C LEU A 322 8.41 -5.27 -22.08
N ALA A 323 9.31 -4.38 -21.60
CA ALA A 323 10.28 -3.70 -22.47
C ALA A 323 11.30 -4.66 -23.12
N ASP A 324 11.51 -5.83 -22.54
CA ASP A 324 12.35 -6.87 -23.15
C ASP A 324 11.66 -7.56 -24.34
N TRP A 325 10.32 -7.60 -24.33
CA TRP A 325 9.50 -8.12 -25.43
C TRP A 325 9.17 -7.04 -26.46
N PHE A 326 9.04 -5.78 -26.01
CA PHE A 326 8.69 -4.62 -26.84
C PHE A 326 9.68 -3.47 -26.59
N PRO A 327 10.90 -3.50 -27.18
CA PRO A 327 11.98 -2.53 -26.91
C PRO A 327 11.58 -1.05 -27.16
N TRP A 328 10.64 -0.79 -28.07
CA TRP A 328 10.14 0.55 -28.34
C TRP A 328 9.49 1.22 -27.12
N LEU A 329 8.99 0.45 -26.14
CA LEU A 329 8.46 0.99 -24.90
C LEU A 329 9.50 1.81 -24.12
N ARG A 330 10.80 1.40 -24.17
CA ARG A 330 11.87 2.18 -23.52
C ARG A 330 12.07 3.55 -24.14
N GLN A 331 11.74 3.71 -25.43
CA GLN A 331 11.84 5.00 -26.10
C GLN A 331 10.69 5.94 -25.68
N VAL A 332 9.49 5.39 -25.52
CA VAL A 332 8.30 6.14 -25.06
C VAL A 332 8.46 6.58 -23.60
N PHE A 333 8.97 5.69 -22.73
CA PHE A 333 9.18 5.93 -21.30
C PHE A 333 10.66 6.13 -20.97
N SER A 334 11.34 7.03 -21.70
CA SER A 334 12.79 7.17 -21.63
C SER A 334 13.31 7.90 -20.38
N LYS A 335 12.48 8.70 -19.70
CA LYS A 335 12.88 9.47 -18.52
C LYS A 335 12.72 8.63 -17.26
N GLY A 336 13.84 8.41 -16.53
CA GLY A 336 13.84 7.68 -15.24
C GLY A 336 13.84 6.16 -15.35
N THR A 337 13.80 5.59 -16.56
CA THR A 337 13.82 4.13 -16.77
C THR A 337 15.25 3.58 -16.85
N GLY A 338 15.41 2.28 -16.58
CA GLY A 338 16.72 1.61 -16.62
C GLY A 338 17.38 1.47 -15.25
N LEU A 339 16.63 1.72 -14.19
CA LEU A 339 17.07 1.43 -12.82
C LEU A 339 16.97 -0.09 -12.55
N VAL A 340 17.83 -0.55 -11.65
CA VAL A 340 17.86 -1.94 -11.20
C VAL A 340 17.34 -2.01 -9.77
N ALA A 341 16.52 -3.01 -9.47
CA ALA A 341 16.02 -3.26 -8.14
C ALA A 341 17.13 -3.76 -7.20
N GLY A 342 17.13 -3.26 -5.97
CA GLY A 342 17.94 -3.79 -4.88
C GLY A 342 17.40 -5.13 -4.36
N HIS A 343 18.24 -5.82 -3.57
CA HIS A 343 17.87 -7.13 -2.99
C HIS A 343 18.09 -7.19 -1.48
N GLU A 344 18.88 -6.27 -0.93
CA GLU A 344 19.28 -6.29 0.47
C GLU A 344 18.49 -5.29 1.32
N SER A 345 18.17 -5.69 2.54
CA SER A 345 17.65 -4.80 3.56
C SER A 345 18.82 -4.16 4.31
N VAL A 346 18.76 -2.85 4.51
CA VAL A 346 19.79 -2.08 5.21
C VAL A 346 19.17 -1.35 6.39
N VAL A 347 19.79 -1.46 7.56
CA VAL A 347 19.44 -0.67 8.73
C VAL A 347 20.54 0.36 8.97
N PHE A 348 20.20 1.62 8.90
CA PHE A 348 21.12 2.75 9.13
C PHE A 348 21.20 3.05 10.62
N ALA A 349 22.41 3.10 11.16
CA ALA A 349 22.67 3.39 12.57
C ALA A 349 23.16 4.83 12.75
N ALA A 350 22.40 5.63 13.52
CA ALA A 350 22.77 6.98 13.90
C ALA A 350 22.52 7.16 15.41
N GLY A 351 23.56 6.99 16.23
CA GLY A 351 23.43 6.91 17.69
C GLY A 351 22.44 5.81 18.11
N PRO A 352 21.37 6.13 18.85
CA PRO A 352 20.35 5.13 19.25
C PRO A 352 19.37 4.79 18.14
N ILE A 353 19.37 5.54 17.03
CA ILE A 353 18.46 5.33 15.90
C ILE A 353 18.93 4.15 15.07
N ARG A 354 18.03 3.23 14.79
CA ARG A 354 18.17 2.14 13.83
C ARG A 354 17.07 2.31 12.78
N ALA A 355 17.38 3.05 11.73
CA ALA A 355 16.41 3.43 10.70
C ALA A 355 16.39 2.41 9.55
N ALA A 356 15.21 1.94 9.17
CA ALA A 356 14.98 1.27 7.89
C ALA A 356 14.27 2.22 6.93
N VAL A 357 14.69 2.19 5.66
CA VAL A 357 14.16 3.07 4.63
C VAL A 357 13.12 2.36 3.79
N LEU A 358 12.05 3.07 3.48
CA LEU A 358 11.11 2.81 2.42
C LEU A 358 11.29 3.93 1.39
N ASN A 359 11.67 3.60 0.15
CA ASN A 359 11.98 4.61 -0.85
C ASN A 359 10.76 4.90 -1.72
N CYS A 360 10.21 6.11 -1.59
CA CYS A 360 9.05 6.59 -2.32
C CYS A 360 7.85 5.65 -2.13
N TYR A 361 7.24 5.19 -3.21
CA TYR A 361 6.01 4.39 -3.19
C TYR A 361 6.14 3.02 -2.48
N GLU A 362 7.34 2.58 -2.10
CA GLU A 362 7.51 1.38 -1.26
C GLU A 362 6.73 1.44 0.04
N ASP A 363 6.50 2.64 0.59
CA ASP A 363 5.69 2.82 1.79
C ASP A 363 4.20 2.54 1.57
N THR A 364 3.75 2.42 0.33
CA THR A 364 2.39 1.97 0.01
C THR A 364 2.25 0.45 -0.04
N LEU A 365 3.37 -0.29 -0.04
CA LEU A 365 3.41 -1.74 -0.21
C LEU A 365 3.54 -2.48 1.14
N PRO A 366 2.60 -3.36 1.50
CA PRO A 366 2.71 -4.18 2.72
C PRO A 366 3.96 -5.05 2.75
N GLU A 367 4.37 -5.57 1.61
CA GLU A 367 5.57 -6.39 1.45
C GLU A 367 6.83 -5.60 1.81
N ALA A 368 6.99 -4.39 1.26
CA ALA A 368 8.13 -3.52 1.54
C ALA A 368 8.18 -3.14 3.03
N GLY A 369 7.02 -2.86 3.65
CA GLY A 369 6.94 -2.62 5.09
C GLY A 369 7.42 -3.80 5.93
N ARG A 370 7.12 -5.04 5.55
CA ARG A 370 7.60 -6.25 6.22
C ARG A 370 9.10 -6.46 6.01
N GLU A 371 9.57 -6.28 4.80
CA GLU A 371 10.98 -6.38 4.42
C GLU A 371 11.84 -5.35 5.17
N ALA A 372 11.34 -4.12 5.34
CA ALA A 372 12.00 -3.09 6.12
C ALA A 372 12.22 -3.48 7.59
N MET A 373 11.45 -4.43 8.12
CA MET A 373 11.64 -4.94 9.49
C MET A 373 12.76 -5.98 9.62
N GLU A 374 13.38 -6.42 8.54
CA GLU A 374 14.60 -7.20 8.58
C GLU A 374 15.71 -6.40 9.27
N GLY A 375 16.49 -7.03 10.13
CA GLY A 375 17.49 -6.30 10.94
C GLY A 375 16.92 -5.50 12.13
N ALA A 376 15.64 -5.64 12.46
CA ALA A 376 14.97 -5.09 13.64
C ALA A 376 15.21 -3.56 13.83
N PRO A 377 14.75 -2.70 12.92
CA PRO A 377 14.80 -1.25 13.09
C PRO A 377 13.89 -0.80 14.23
N ASN A 378 14.19 0.38 14.81
CA ASN A 378 13.34 1.04 15.78
C ASN A 378 12.61 2.28 15.24
N LEU A 379 12.91 2.67 14.00
CA LEU A 379 12.30 3.78 13.27
C LEU A 379 12.15 3.42 11.79
N LEU A 380 11.01 3.73 11.19
CA LEU A 380 10.83 3.72 9.74
C LEU A 380 11.06 5.12 9.18
N VAL A 381 11.71 5.21 8.05
CA VAL A 381 11.97 6.45 7.32
C VAL A 381 11.52 6.28 5.88
N ASN A 382 10.67 7.17 5.39
CA ASN A 382 10.42 7.29 3.96
C ASN A 382 11.16 8.49 3.40
N VAL A 383 11.81 8.29 2.28
CA VAL A 383 12.38 9.34 1.43
C VAL A 383 11.61 9.32 0.12
N THR A 384 10.95 10.44 -0.24
CA THR A 384 10.07 10.46 -1.43
C THR A 384 10.13 11.77 -2.19
N ASN A 385 9.75 11.72 -3.46
CA ASN A 385 9.71 12.88 -4.34
C ASN A 385 8.38 12.95 -5.09
N ASP A 386 7.40 13.61 -4.46
CA ASP A 386 6.07 13.83 -5.04
C ASP A 386 6.02 15.05 -5.98
N ALA A 387 7.18 15.64 -6.36
CA ALA A 387 7.23 16.81 -7.25
C ALA A 387 6.61 16.56 -8.64
N TRP A 388 6.57 15.30 -9.08
CA TRP A 388 5.89 14.90 -10.31
C TRP A 388 4.39 15.19 -10.26
N PHE A 389 3.81 15.16 -9.06
CA PHE A 389 2.37 15.27 -8.77
C PHE A 389 2.03 16.55 -8.01
N ALA A 390 2.97 17.49 -7.91
CA ALA A 390 2.82 18.71 -7.11
C ALA A 390 1.52 19.47 -7.46
N GLY A 391 0.77 19.86 -6.43
CA GLY A 391 -0.52 20.53 -6.57
C GLY A 391 -1.72 19.60 -6.78
N SER A 392 -1.50 18.30 -6.87
CA SER A 392 -2.57 17.30 -7.01
C SER A 392 -2.94 16.61 -5.68
N ALA A 393 -3.97 15.77 -5.70
CA ALA A 393 -4.37 14.95 -4.55
C ALA A 393 -3.48 13.73 -4.34
N GLU A 394 -2.49 13.48 -5.20
CA GLU A 394 -1.66 12.27 -5.15
C GLU A 394 -0.88 12.17 -3.84
N GLY A 395 -0.18 13.23 -3.40
CA GLY A 395 0.59 13.20 -2.15
C GLY A 395 -0.25 12.87 -0.91
N GLU A 396 -1.53 13.28 -0.88
CA GLU A 396 -2.46 12.89 0.18
C GLU A 396 -2.88 11.42 0.07
N LEU A 397 -3.11 10.91 -1.15
CA LEU A 397 -3.42 9.50 -1.39
C LEU A 397 -2.23 8.61 -1.01
N HIS A 398 -1.02 9.02 -1.38
CA HIS A 398 0.22 8.37 -1.01
C HIS A 398 0.37 8.26 0.51
N LEU A 399 0.22 9.39 1.24
CA LEU A 399 0.28 9.40 2.70
C LEU A 399 -0.75 8.46 3.34
N ARG A 400 -1.99 8.42 2.84
CA ARG A 400 -3.05 7.55 3.39
C ARG A 400 -2.71 6.06 3.29
N LEU A 401 -2.06 5.64 2.22
CA LEU A 401 -1.58 4.26 2.09
C LEU A 401 -0.38 4.00 2.99
N ALA A 402 0.55 4.95 3.07
CA ALA A 402 1.76 4.88 3.87
C ALA A 402 1.51 4.75 5.39
N VAL A 403 0.46 5.39 5.91
CA VAL A 403 0.06 5.32 7.35
C VAL A 403 -0.04 3.88 7.85
N LEU A 404 -0.50 2.95 7.02
CA LEU A 404 -0.65 1.55 7.39
C LEU A 404 0.67 0.88 7.78
N ARG A 405 1.80 1.31 7.22
CA ARG A 405 3.14 0.76 7.56
C ARG A 405 3.47 0.98 9.03
N ALA A 406 3.13 2.15 9.59
CA ALA A 406 3.35 2.41 11.01
C ALA A 406 2.56 1.45 11.91
N ILE A 407 1.30 1.15 11.54
CA ILE A 407 0.43 0.24 12.29
C ILE A 407 0.89 -1.21 12.16
N GLU A 408 1.19 -1.66 10.94
CA GLU A 408 1.60 -3.03 10.64
C GLU A 408 2.90 -3.42 11.33
N THR A 409 3.84 -2.47 11.41
CA THR A 409 5.18 -2.72 11.98
C THR A 409 5.31 -2.33 13.45
N ARG A 410 4.39 -1.53 13.98
CA ARG A 410 4.48 -0.88 15.30
C ARG A 410 5.80 -0.11 15.46
N ARG A 411 6.12 0.69 14.44
CA ARG A 411 7.22 1.65 14.46
C ARG A 411 6.69 3.04 14.17
N ASP A 412 7.27 4.02 14.83
CA ASP A 412 7.08 5.41 14.42
C ASP A 412 7.68 5.59 13.03
N PHE A 413 7.05 6.41 12.20
CA PHE A 413 7.34 6.53 10.79
C PHE A 413 7.47 7.99 10.38
N VAL A 414 8.63 8.40 9.90
CA VAL A 414 8.91 9.75 9.42
C VAL A 414 9.05 9.76 7.91
N ARG A 415 8.46 10.75 7.25
CA ARG A 415 8.46 10.89 5.79
C ARG A 415 9.04 12.24 5.39
N ALA A 416 10.22 12.23 4.74
CA ALA A 416 10.84 13.41 4.14
C ALA A 416 10.43 13.47 2.65
N VAL A 417 9.69 14.50 2.28
CA VAL A 417 9.10 14.66 0.95
C VAL A 417 9.67 15.90 0.27
N ASN A 418 10.07 15.79 -0.99
CA ASN A 418 10.60 16.95 -1.73
C ASN A 418 9.50 18.01 -1.95
N LYS A 419 8.38 17.63 -2.53
CA LYS A 419 7.17 18.45 -2.70
C LYS A 419 5.96 17.57 -2.37
N GLY A 420 5.28 17.88 -1.27
CA GLY A 420 4.17 17.09 -0.78
C GLY A 420 4.14 17.08 0.76
N PRO A 421 3.32 16.23 1.37
CA PRO A 421 3.16 16.21 2.83
C PRO A 421 4.35 15.53 3.53
N THR A 422 5.35 16.31 3.92
CA THR A 422 6.38 15.88 4.88
C THR A 422 5.73 15.65 6.23
N THR A 423 5.84 14.43 6.80
CA THR A 423 5.02 14.03 7.94
C THR A 423 5.76 13.17 8.95
N PHE A 424 5.26 13.22 10.18
CA PHE A 424 5.53 12.25 11.21
C PHE A 424 4.24 11.49 11.55
N VAL A 425 4.24 10.19 11.38
CA VAL A 425 3.16 9.26 11.70
C VAL A 425 3.62 8.38 12.86
N ASP A 426 2.87 8.31 13.94
CA ASP A 426 3.21 7.45 15.05
C ASP A 426 2.81 5.98 14.82
N ALA A 427 3.30 5.08 15.66
CA ALA A 427 3.01 3.63 15.59
C ALA A 427 1.53 3.26 15.78
N THR A 428 0.65 4.22 16.11
CA THR A 428 -0.81 4.04 16.10
C THR A 428 -1.46 4.46 14.79
N GLY A 429 -0.67 5.01 13.84
CA GLY A 429 -1.15 5.51 12.56
C GLY A 429 -1.69 6.96 12.61
N ARG A 430 -1.47 7.69 13.72
CA ARG A 430 -1.83 9.11 13.78
C ARG A 430 -0.74 9.98 13.16
N VAL A 431 -1.13 10.90 12.31
CA VAL A 431 -0.25 11.98 11.84
C VAL A 431 -0.07 12.97 12.98
N ARG A 432 1.12 13.01 13.59
CA ARG A 432 1.47 13.86 14.73
C ARG A 432 1.99 15.23 14.32
N ALA A 433 2.68 15.29 13.20
CA ALA A 433 3.21 16.53 12.66
C ALA A 433 3.19 16.49 11.13
N ARG A 434 2.99 17.64 10.51
CA ARG A 434 2.89 17.78 9.06
C ARG A 434 3.44 19.12 8.60
N TYR A 435 4.21 19.11 7.52
CA TYR A 435 4.64 20.28 6.77
C TYR A 435 4.33 20.03 5.29
N ASP A 436 3.43 20.80 4.72
CA ASP A 436 2.99 20.69 3.32
C ASP A 436 2.86 22.07 2.65
N LEU A 437 3.59 23.06 3.17
CA LEU A 437 3.67 24.37 2.54
C LEU A 437 4.43 24.27 1.22
N PRO A 438 4.08 25.10 0.22
CA PRO A 438 4.74 25.08 -1.08
C PRO A 438 6.18 25.61 -1.06
N MET A 439 6.62 26.21 0.05
CA MET A 439 7.97 26.75 0.24
C MET A 439 8.93 25.73 0.85
N PRO A 440 10.24 25.86 0.61
CA PRO A 440 11.25 25.07 1.30
C PRO A 440 11.17 25.22 2.82
N GLY A 441 11.38 24.12 3.55
CA GLY A 441 11.33 24.14 5.00
C GLY A 441 11.82 22.85 5.64
N THR A 442 11.70 22.78 6.96
CA THR A 442 12.11 21.63 7.76
C THR A 442 11.09 21.32 8.82
N LEU A 443 10.60 20.07 8.86
CA LEU A 443 9.76 19.57 9.93
C LEU A 443 10.64 18.89 10.98
N ARG A 444 10.62 19.42 12.20
CA ARG A 444 11.30 18.80 13.34
C ARG A 444 10.31 17.94 14.13
N THR A 445 10.73 16.77 14.51
CA THR A 445 9.88 15.79 15.19
C THR A 445 10.69 14.93 16.16
N GLU A 446 9.99 14.30 17.10
CA GLU A 446 10.59 13.45 18.13
C GLU A 446 9.93 12.07 18.15
N PRO A 447 10.20 11.21 17.14
CA PRO A 447 9.69 9.86 17.13
C PRO A 447 10.20 9.03 18.30
N ALA A 448 9.37 8.13 18.79
CA ALA A 448 9.74 7.13 19.76
C ALA A 448 10.50 5.98 19.07
N LEU A 449 11.61 5.56 19.65
CA LEU A 449 12.42 4.46 19.14
C LEU A 449 11.92 3.13 19.69
N LEU A 450 10.94 2.55 19.00
CA LEU A 450 10.27 1.34 19.46
C LEU A 450 11.05 0.09 19.04
N ALA A 451 11.59 -0.66 20.02
CA ALA A 451 12.40 -1.87 19.81
C ALA A 451 11.64 -3.19 20.15
N GLY A 452 10.31 -3.15 20.20
CA GLY A 452 9.50 -4.32 20.49
C GLY A 452 9.58 -5.42 19.44
N PRO A 453 9.10 -6.65 19.76
CA PRO A 453 9.10 -7.77 18.83
C PRO A 453 8.28 -7.46 17.57
N PRO A 454 8.57 -8.14 16.44
CA PRO A 454 7.80 -7.98 15.23
C PRO A 454 6.34 -8.39 15.46
N THR A 455 5.40 -7.66 14.86
CA THR A 455 3.96 -7.95 14.91
C THR A 455 3.65 -9.30 14.25
N LEU A 456 2.43 -9.80 14.44
CA LEU A 456 2.01 -11.04 13.77
C LEU A 456 2.02 -10.89 12.26
N PHE A 457 1.61 -9.73 11.75
CA PHE A 457 1.67 -9.45 10.31
C PHE A 457 3.12 -9.42 9.79
N VAL A 458 4.04 -8.79 10.50
CA VAL A 458 5.46 -8.80 10.09
C VAL A 458 6.01 -10.23 10.05
N ARG A 459 5.64 -11.07 11.02
CA ARG A 459 6.10 -12.47 11.10
C ARG A 459 5.54 -13.36 10.01
N PHE A 460 4.23 -13.30 9.80
CA PHE A 460 3.51 -14.30 9.02
C PHE A 460 2.93 -13.74 7.70
N GLY A 461 2.90 -12.41 7.53
CA GLY A 461 2.29 -11.78 6.37
C GLY A 461 0.82 -12.14 6.21
N ASP A 462 0.40 -12.30 4.97
CA ASP A 462 -0.97 -12.67 4.61
C ASP A 462 -1.24 -14.20 4.73
N TYR A 463 -0.22 -15.03 4.95
CA TYR A 463 -0.37 -16.50 4.91
C TYR A 463 -1.48 -17.05 5.82
N PRO A 464 -1.62 -16.64 7.10
CA PRO A 464 -2.66 -17.20 7.96
C PRO A 464 -4.06 -16.91 7.43
N LEU A 465 -4.29 -15.70 6.93
CA LEU A 465 -5.60 -15.32 6.39
C LEU A 465 -5.88 -15.96 5.04
N VAL A 466 -4.87 -16.12 4.19
CA VAL A 466 -4.98 -16.87 2.92
C VAL A 466 -5.40 -18.31 3.20
N LEU A 467 -4.77 -18.97 4.18
CA LEU A 467 -5.13 -20.34 4.55
C LEU A 467 -6.55 -20.44 5.09
N LEU A 468 -6.97 -19.49 5.94
CA LEU A 468 -8.36 -19.42 6.43
C LEU A 468 -9.37 -19.18 5.30
N ALA A 469 -9.04 -18.28 4.37
CA ALA A 469 -9.87 -18.00 3.20
C ALA A 469 -10.02 -19.25 2.32
N LEU A 470 -8.93 -19.96 2.04
CA LEU A 470 -8.95 -21.22 1.30
C LEU A 470 -9.75 -22.30 2.04
N ALA A 471 -9.54 -22.46 3.34
CA ALA A 471 -10.28 -23.43 4.16
C ALA A 471 -11.79 -23.14 4.16
N SER A 472 -12.20 -21.88 4.22
CA SER A 472 -13.61 -21.47 4.18
C SER A 472 -14.35 -21.88 2.89
N VAL A 473 -13.60 -22.11 1.81
CA VAL A 473 -14.13 -22.55 0.50
C VAL A 473 -13.98 -24.08 0.32
N LEU A 474 -12.79 -24.61 0.63
CA LEU A 474 -12.46 -26.02 0.36
C LEU A 474 -13.18 -26.99 1.28
N ILE A 475 -13.37 -26.67 2.57
CA ILE A 475 -14.08 -27.55 3.52
C ILE A 475 -15.54 -27.74 3.09
N PRO A 476 -16.35 -26.70 2.82
CA PRO A 476 -17.70 -26.88 2.31
C PRO A 476 -17.76 -27.63 0.99
N TYR A 477 -16.81 -27.41 0.09
CA TYR A 477 -16.71 -28.14 -1.16
C TYR A 477 -16.51 -29.64 -0.95
N ALA A 478 -15.54 -30.02 -0.09
CA ALA A 478 -15.22 -31.42 0.20
C ALA A 478 -16.37 -32.16 0.88
N THR A 479 -17.02 -31.53 1.87
CA THR A 479 -18.16 -32.13 2.60
C THR A 479 -19.35 -32.36 1.69
N LYS A 480 -19.68 -31.39 0.83
CA LYS A 480 -20.77 -31.52 -0.15
C LYS A 480 -20.50 -32.60 -1.19
N ARG A 481 -19.25 -32.81 -1.61
CA ARG A 481 -18.85 -33.86 -2.56
C ARG A 481 -18.91 -35.24 -1.93
N ARG A 482 -18.57 -35.41 -0.65
CA ARG A 482 -18.68 -36.70 0.09
C ARG A 482 -20.13 -37.13 0.28
N GLY A 483 -21.03 -36.20 0.64
CA GLY A 483 -22.44 -36.49 0.83
C GLY A 483 -23.15 -36.99 -0.44
N ARG A 484 -22.61 -36.74 -1.65
CA ARG A 484 -23.13 -37.28 -2.92
C ARG A 484 -22.66 -38.71 -3.23
N ARG A 485 -21.56 -39.17 -2.60
CA ARG A 485 -21.00 -40.52 -2.86
C ARG A 485 -21.60 -41.59 -1.96
N LEU A 486 -22.37 -41.25 -0.93
CA LEU A 486 -23.07 -42.22 -0.13
C LEU A 486 -24.34 -42.64 -0.92
N PRO A 487 -24.54 -43.94 -1.28
CA PRO A 487 -25.75 -44.41 -1.89
C PRO A 487 -26.91 -44.05 -0.95
N LYS A 488 -28.01 -43.53 -1.48
CA LYS A 488 -29.27 -43.52 -0.75
C LYS A 488 -29.59 -45.01 -0.47
N GLU A 489 -29.46 -45.45 0.77
CA GLU A 489 -29.96 -46.74 1.20
C GLU A 489 -31.38 -46.87 0.73
N GLY A 490 -31.66 -47.99 0.06
CA GLY A 490 -32.87 -48.24 -0.68
C GLY A 490 -34.12 -48.02 0.17
N ALA A 491 -35.08 -47.37 -0.43
CA ALA A 491 -36.45 -47.38 0.06
C ALA A 491 -36.88 -48.86 0.19
N PRO A 492 -37.50 -49.30 1.32
CA PRO A 492 -37.94 -50.65 1.47
C PRO A 492 -38.97 -50.94 0.40
N GLY A 493 -38.70 -52.01 -0.38
CA GLY A 493 -39.58 -52.50 -1.44
C GLY A 493 -40.99 -52.71 -0.91
N GLY A 494 -41.98 -52.04 -1.52
CA GLY A 494 -43.37 -52.28 -1.28
C GLY A 494 -43.70 -53.71 -1.68
N PHE A 495 -44.13 -54.49 -0.71
CA PHE A 495 -44.75 -55.80 -0.94
C PHE A 495 -46.03 -55.63 -1.77
N ASP A 496 -46.04 -56.15 -3.00
CA ASP A 496 -47.20 -56.22 -3.85
C ASP A 496 -47.95 -57.49 -3.47
N THR A 497 -48.98 -57.40 -2.62
CA THR A 497 -49.94 -58.48 -2.34
C THR A 497 -51.15 -58.37 -3.31
N ARG A 498 -51.00 -58.88 -4.52
CA ARG A 498 -52.15 -59.30 -5.33
C ARG A 498 -52.26 -60.79 -5.29
N THR A 499 -52.99 -61.28 -4.34
CA THR A 499 -53.58 -62.68 -4.38
C THR A 499 -54.79 -62.67 -5.26
N ARG A 500 -54.81 -63.69 -6.08
CA ARG A 500 -55.94 -64.20 -6.93
C ARG A 500 -57.19 -64.44 -6.13
N THR A 501 -58.30 -64.04 -6.64
CA THR A 501 -59.46 -64.92 -7.03
C THR A 501 -60.33 -64.12 -8.00
#